data_c7edd5952655524204cc147ecb3e8d1d
#
_entry.id   c7edd5952655524204cc147ecb3e8d1d
#
_cell.length_a   1.000
_cell.length_b   1.000
_cell.length_c   1.000
_cell.angle_alpha   90.00
_cell.angle_beta   90.00
_cell.angle_gamma   90.00
#
_symmetry.space_group_name_H-M   'P 1'
#
loop_
_entity.id
_entity.type
_entity.pdbx_description
1 polymer ?
#
loop_
_entity_poly.entity_id
_entity_poly.type
_entity_poly.pdbx_seq_one_letter_code
_entity_poly.pdbx_strand_id
1 'polypeptide(L)'
;MTTKKVHLKSILHELLWFIRGDTNIRYLVENGVGIWNDWPYQSWLKETEQEEAYPKYSPEWKAKMKEFVQRIRNDDECAQQYGDLGPVYGHQWRNFEGVDQLSQVVEEIKANPDSRRLIVSAWNPKDIPVMVKSGLPPCHSLFQFYVTEGRLSCQLYQRSADVFLGVPSNISSYAILTLLVAPGTGLDAGDFVHTFGSSHPSCLSFL
;
A
#
# COMPACT_ATOMS: atom_id res chain seq x y z
N MET A 1 -15.93 6.91 -9.86
CA MET A 1 -16.14 7.65 -8.61
C MET A 1 -16.56 9.05 -8.97
N THR A 2 -17.75 9.43 -8.53
CA THR A 2 -18.41 10.68 -8.99
C THR A 2 -18.00 11.92 -8.18
N THR A 3 -17.52 11.74 -6.96
CA THR A 3 -17.29 12.81 -5.99
C THR A 3 -15.83 13.17 -5.75
N LYS A 4 -14.88 12.30 -6.15
CA LYS A 4 -13.46 12.53 -5.98
C LYS A 4 -12.67 12.12 -7.21
N LYS A 5 -11.84 13.02 -7.72
CA LYS A 5 -10.84 12.70 -8.75
C LYS A 5 -9.66 12.02 -8.10
N VAL A 6 -9.36 10.79 -8.52
CA VAL A 6 -8.17 10.05 -8.08
C VAL A 6 -6.98 10.36 -8.97
N HIS A 7 -5.78 10.34 -8.40
CA HIS A 7 -4.54 10.56 -9.13
C HIS A 7 -3.97 9.23 -9.62
N LEU A 8 -4.41 8.78 -10.79
CA LEU A 8 -4.13 7.45 -11.33
C LEU A 8 -2.63 7.12 -11.39
N LYS A 9 -1.79 8.10 -11.77
CA LYS A 9 -0.34 7.91 -11.81
C LYS A 9 0.22 7.47 -10.45
N SER A 10 -0.18 8.13 -9.36
CA SER A 10 0.27 7.75 -8.00
C SER A 10 -0.20 6.37 -7.61
N ILE A 11 -1.45 6.01 -7.94
CA ILE A 11 -2.00 4.69 -7.67
C ILE A 11 -1.22 3.59 -8.40
N LEU A 12 -0.87 3.82 -9.67
CA LEU A 12 -0.07 2.88 -10.45
C LEU A 12 1.33 2.68 -9.87
N HIS A 13 2.02 3.76 -9.51
CA HIS A 13 3.35 3.66 -8.91
C HIS A 13 3.32 2.98 -7.54
N GLU A 14 2.32 3.28 -6.70
CA GLU A 14 2.14 2.60 -5.41
C GLU A 14 1.90 1.10 -5.60
N LEU A 15 0.99 0.72 -6.51
CA LEU A 15 0.70 -0.68 -6.80
C LEU A 15 1.93 -1.42 -7.34
N LEU A 16 2.69 -0.81 -8.25
CA LEU A 16 3.94 -1.40 -8.77
C LEU A 16 4.99 -1.55 -7.66
N TRP A 17 5.05 -0.63 -6.72
CA TRP A 17 5.92 -0.69 -5.55
C TRP A 17 5.53 -1.88 -4.64
N PHE A 18 4.23 -2.11 -4.38
CA PHE A 18 3.76 -3.30 -3.67
C PHE A 18 4.08 -4.60 -4.43
N ILE A 19 3.82 -4.66 -5.73
CA ILE A 19 4.06 -5.85 -6.55
C ILE A 19 5.55 -6.22 -6.58
N ARG A 20 6.46 -5.25 -6.51
CA ARG A 20 7.91 -5.48 -6.41
C ARG A 20 8.35 -5.99 -5.04
N GLY A 21 7.53 -5.91 -4.03
CA GLY A 21 7.91 -6.21 -2.65
C GLY A 21 8.79 -5.13 -2.01
N ASP A 22 8.85 -3.97 -2.63
CA ASP A 22 9.66 -2.86 -2.16
C ASP A 22 9.04 -2.22 -0.91
N THR A 23 9.89 -1.74 0.00
CA THR A 23 9.50 -1.09 1.25
C THR A 23 10.11 0.29 1.40
N ASN A 24 11.08 0.63 0.53
CA ASN A 24 11.71 1.94 0.56
C ASN A 24 10.93 2.96 -0.27
N ILE A 25 10.64 4.11 0.31
CA ILE A 25 9.85 5.16 -0.34
C ILE A 25 10.58 5.89 -1.47
N ARG A 26 11.88 5.67 -1.66
CA ARG A 26 12.67 6.40 -2.67
C ARG A 26 12.05 6.32 -4.07
N TYR A 27 11.67 5.11 -4.50
CA TYR A 27 10.98 4.92 -5.78
C TYR A 27 9.70 5.76 -5.90
N LEU A 28 8.92 5.83 -4.82
CA LEU A 28 7.70 6.62 -4.78
C LEU A 28 7.99 8.13 -4.87
N VAL A 29 8.97 8.60 -4.11
CA VAL A 29 9.44 10.00 -4.11
C VAL A 29 9.94 10.41 -5.50
N GLU A 30 10.74 9.59 -6.16
CA GLU A 30 11.24 9.82 -7.52
C GLU A 30 10.11 9.97 -8.54
N ASN A 31 9.01 9.27 -8.35
CA ASN A 31 7.82 9.30 -9.20
C ASN A 31 6.74 10.30 -8.76
N GLY A 32 7.04 11.14 -7.76
CA GLY A 32 6.15 12.19 -7.26
C GLY A 32 4.98 11.67 -6.42
N VAL A 33 5.11 10.49 -5.81
CA VAL A 33 4.13 9.89 -4.90
C VAL A 33 4.55 10.16 -3.46
N GLY A 34 3.79 10.97 -2.73
CA GLY A 34 4.14 11.43 -1.39
C GLY A 34 3.28 10.90 -0.25
N ILE A 35 2.30 10.02 -0.53
CA ILE A 35 1.34 9.55 0.49
C ILE A 35 1.99 8.74 1.61
N TRP A 36 3.20 8.22 1.39
CA TRP A 36 3.97 7.42 2.34
C TRP A 36 5.06 8.21 3.08
N ASN A 37 5.24 9.51 2.78
CA ASN A 37 6.36 10.30 3.29
C ASN A 37 6.27 10.60 4.79
N ASP A 38 5.07 10.73 5.34
CA ASP A 38 4.83 11.17 6.72
C ASP A 38 5.49 10.26 7.75
N TRP A 39 5.43 8.93 7.53
CA TRP A 39 5.93 7.95 8.48
C TRP A 39 7.44 7.96 8.62
N PRO A 40 8.24 7.78 7.55
CA PRO A 40 9.70 7.81 7.65
C PRO A 40 10.19 9.21 8.03
N TYR A 41 9.50 10.28 7.64
CA TYR A 41 9.82 11.63 8.05
C TYR A 41 9.65 11.84 9.56
N GLN A 42 8.59 11.32 10.17
CA GLN A 42 8.40 11.38 11.62
C GLN A 42 9.47 10.56 12.36
N SER A 43 9.81 9.37 11.88
CA SER A 43 10.91 8.56 12.44
C SER A 43 12.22 9.31 12.37
N TRP A 44 12.53 9.95 11.23
CA TRP A 44 13.74 10.77 11.07
C TRP A 44 13.79 11.96 12.05
N LEU A 45 12.69 12.70 12.22
CA LEU A 45 12.62 13.80 13.18
C LEU A 45 12.87 13.32 14.63
N LYS A 46 12.29 12.18 14.97
CA LYS A 46 12.45 11.58 16.30
C LYS A 46 13.88 11.11 16.55
N GLU A 47 14.47 10.39 15.60
CA GLU A 47 15.85 9.89 15.72
C GLU A 47 16.91 11.01 15.73
N THR A 48 16.59 12.14 15.10
CA THR A 48 17.45 13.33 15.07
C THR A 48 17.11 14.35 16.18
N GLU A 49 16.20 13.99 17.11
CA GLU A 49 15.79 14.85 18.25
C GLU A 49 15.21 16.21 17.80
N GLN A 50 14.56 16.26 16.63
CA GLN A 50 14.00 17.48 16.04
C GLN A 50 12.45 17.55 16.13
N GLU A 51 11.79 16.57 16.74
CA GLU A 51 10.33 16.46 16.74
C GLU A 51 9.65 17.69 17.39
N GLU A 52 10.20 18.21 18.49
CA GLU A 52 9.67 19.40 19.19
C GLU A 52 9.82 20.69 18.38
N ALA A 53 10.90 20.79 17.57
CA ALA A 53 11.16 21.95 16.74
C ALA A 53 10.23 22.05 15.51
N TYR A 54 9.62 20.93 15.10
CA TYR A 54 8.75 20.83 13.94
C TYR A 54 7.42 20.19 14.30
N PRO A 55 6.49 20.91 14.96
CA PRO A 55 5.17 20.38 15.32
C PRO A 55 4.41 19.88 14.09
N LYS A 56 3.85 18.70 14.20
CA LYS A 56 3.18 18.00 13.08
C LYS A 56 2.16 18.91 12.38
N TYR A 57 2.24 18.94 11.05
CA TYR A 57 1.41 19.73 10.13
C TYR A 57 1.60 21.26 10.16
N SER A 58 2.52 21.79 10.98
CA SER A 58 2.89 23.20 10.94
C SER A 58 3.52 23.59 9.58
N PRO A 59 3.59 24.90 9.24
CA PRO A 59 4.31 25.35 8.06
C PRO A 59 5.79 24.93 8.05
N GLU A 60 6.43 24.98 9.21
CA GLU A 60 7.82 24.56 9.43
C GLU A 60 7.99 23.05 9.21
N TRP A 61 7.08 22.25 9.73
CA TRP A 61 7.04 20.81 9.50
C TRP A 61 6.93 20.47 8.01
N LYS A 62 6.02 21.16 7.30
CA LYS A 62 5.84 20.96 5.85
C LYS A 62 7.07 21.39 5.04
N ALA A 63 7.75 22.46 5.44
CA ALA A 63 8.98 22.92 4.80
C ALA A 63 10.11 21.91 5.02
N LYS A 64 10.28 21.43 6.25
CA LYS A 64 11.30 20.45 6.61
C LYS A 64 11.06 19.08 5.97
N MET A 65 9.80 18.67 5.81
CA MET A 65 9.45 17.47 5.04
C MET A 65 9.92 17.56 3.58
N LYS A 66 9.81 18.72 2.93
CA LYS A 66 10.32 18.90 1.57
C LYS A 66 11.84 18.68 1.50
N GLU A 67 12.58 19.15 2.49
CA GLU A 67 14.02 18.92 2.60
C GLU A 67 14.31 17.42 2.77
N PHE A 68 13.62 16.74 3.69
CA PHE A 68 13.74 15.30 3.89
C PHE A 68 13.46 14.52 2.60
N VAL A 69 12.39 14.84 1.89
CA VAL A 69 12.03 14.20 0.60
C VAL A 69 13.13 14.41 -0.45
N GLN A 70 13.76 15.60 -0.51
CA GLN A 70 14.89 15.82 -1.41
C GLN A 70 16.13 15.01 -1.00
N ARG A 71 16.36 14.83 0.30
CA ARG A 71 17.44 13.96 0.79
C ARG A 71 17.18 12.49 0.43
N ILE A 72 15.98 11.98 0.65
CA ILE A 72 15.60 10.60 0.23
C ILE A 72 15.84 10.40 -1.27
N ARG A 73 15.56 11.43 -2.09
CA ARG A 73 15.76 11.34 -3.54
C ARG A 73 17.22 11.31 -3.96
N ASN A 74 18.06 12.15 -3.35
CA ASN A 74 19.38 12.49 -3.87
C ASN A 74 20.55 11.92 -3.05
N ASP A 75 20.29 11.37 -1.87
CA ASP A 75 21.28 10.86 -0.92
C ASP A 75 21.00 9.38 -0.65
N ASP A 76 21.90 8.52 -1.12
CA ASP A 76 21.76 7.06 -1.02
C ASP A 76 21.81 6.59 0.44
N GLU A 77 22.67 7.19 1.28
CA GLU A 77 22.78 6.83 2.69
C GLU A 77 21.50 7.21 3.44
N CYS A 78 20.97 8.41 3.20
CA CYS A 78 19.73 8.86 3.78
C CYS A 78 18.54 7.99 3.35
N ALA A 79 18.46 7.63 2.06
CA ALA A 79 17.40 6.76 1.55
C ALA A 79 17.50 5.35 2.14
N GLN A 80 18.69 4.80 2.31
CA GLN A 80 18.90 3.50 2.92
C GLN A 80 18.57 3.51 4.41
N GLN A 81 18.95 4.56 5.14
CA GLN A 81 18.75 4.64 6.59
C GLN A 81 17.31 4.95 6.98
N TYR A 82 16.65 5.88 6.25
CA TYR A 82 15.37 6.45 6.66
C TYR A 82 14.21 6.20 5.68
N GLY A 83 14.49 5.70 4.49
CA GLY A 83 13.45 5.49 3.47
C GLY A 83 12.63 4.22 3.64
N ASP A 84 13.10 3.27 4.43
CA ASP A 84 12.47 1.96 4.60
C ASP A 84 11.32 2.03 5.63
N LEU A 85 10.14 1.54 5.23
CA LEU A 85 8.94 1.48 6.08
C LEU A 85 8.82 0.18 6.87
N GLY A 86 9.77 -0.74 6.70
CA GLY A 86 9.68 -2.08 7.29
C GLY A 86 8.71 -3.00 6.53
N PRO A 87 8.18 -4.07 7.17
CA PRO A 87 7.48 -5.14 6.49
C PRO A 87 6.03 -4.78 6.10
N VAL A 88 5.86 -3.68 5.33
CA VAL A 88 4.56 -3.20 4.82
C VAL A 88 4.04 -4.07 3.67
N TYR A 89 2.93 -3.68 3.04
CA TYR A 89 2.17 -4.44 2.03
C TYR A 89 3.02 -5.21 1.02
N GLY A 90 3.97 -4.56 0.35
CA GLY A 90 4.81 -5.18 -0.65
C GLY A 90 5.65 -6.32 -0.10
N HIS A 91 6.26 -6.11 1.08
CA HIS A 91 7.00 -7.16 1.77
C HIS A 91 6.10 -8.36 2.07
N GLN A 92 4.92 -8.14 2.67
CA GLN A 92 4.02 -9.24 3.01
C GLN A 92 3.53 -10.00 1.77
N TRP A 93 3.27 -9.31 0.66
CA TRP A 93 2.83 -9.96 -0.57
C TRP A 93 3.91 -10.85 -1.20
N ARG A 94 5.18 -10.44 -1.09
CA ARG A 94 6.31 -11.08 -1.78
C ARG A 94 7.23 -11.91 -0.89
N ASN A 95 7.13 -11.74 0.43
CA ASN A 95 8.01 -12.43 1.39
C ASN A 95 7.34 -12.62 2.75
N PHE A 96 6.13 -13.17 2.79
CA PHE A 96 5.45 -13.49 4.05
C PHE A 96 6.14 -14.70 4.71
N GLU A 97 7.00 -14.46 5.70
CA GLU A 97 7.80 -15.52 6.35
C GLU A 97 8.54 -16.42 5.34
N GLY A 98 9.10 -15.85 4.29
CA GLY A 98 9.78 -16.56 3.21
C GLY A 98 8.88 -17.01 2.05
N VAL A 99 7.59 -16.74 2.10
CA VAL A 99 6.62 -17.15 1.07
C VAL A 99 6.27 -15.97 0.17
N ASP A 100 6.51 -16.11 -1.14
CA ASP A 100 6.01 -15.19 -2.17
C ASP A 100 4.54 -15.51 -2.48
N GLN A 101 3.64 -14.94 -1.67
CA GLN A 101 2.20 -15.20 -1.80
C GLN A 101 1.64 -14.78 -3.17
N LEU A 102 2.09 -13.62 -3.69
CA LEU A 102 1.55 -13.10 -4.94
C LEU A 102 1.92 -13.99 -6.13
N SER A 103 3.18 -14.45 -6.22
CA SER A 103 3.58 -15.39 -7.26
C SER A 103 2.86 -16.73 -7.13
N GLN A 104 2.75 -17.28 -5.91
CA GLN A 104 2.05 -18.54 -5.69
C GLN A 104 0.57 -18.46 -6.10
N VAL A 105 -0.11 -17.35 -5.78
CA VAL A 105 -1.51 -17.18 -6.18
C VAL A 105 -1.65 -17.08 -7.70
N VAL A 106 -0.77 -16.37 -8.39
CA VAL A 106 -0.80 -16.28 -9.85
C VAL A 106 -0.58 -17.64 -10.51
N GLU A 107 0.37 -18.44 -10.02
CA GLU A 107 0.59 -19.80 -10.53
C GLU A 107 -0.57 -20.75 -10.19
N GLU A 108 -1.15 -20.64 -9.00
CA GLU A 108 -2.33 -21.45 -8.62
C GLU A 108 -3.55 -21.10 -9.49
N ILE A 109 -3.78 -19.82 -9.85
CA ILE A 109 -4.85 -19.42 -10.78
C ILE A 109 -4.67 -20.12 -12.14
N LYS A 110 -3.45 -20.21 -12.65
CA LYS A 110 -3.16 -20.88 -13.93
C LYS A 110 -3.36 -22.39 -13.85
N ALA A 111 -2.89 -23.01 -12.78
CA ALA A 111 -2.91 -24.47 -12.60
C ALA A 111 -4.26 -25.01 -12.17
N ASN A 112 -4.97 -24.28 -11.32
CA ASN A 112 -6.24 -24.70 -10.71
C ASN A 112 -7.14 -23.47 -10.45
N PRO A 113 -7.80 -22.93 -11.48
CA PRO A 113 -8.64 -21.73 -11.36
C PRO A 113 -9.82 -21.91 -10.39
N ASP A 114 -10.27 -23.13 -10.12
CA ASP A 114 -11.35 -23.44 -9.16
C ASP A 114 -10.85 -23.47 -7.70
N SER A 115 -9.57 -23.19 -7.45
CA SER A 115 -9.00 -23.15 -6.12
C SER A 115 -9.69 -22.10 -5.22
N ARG A 116 -9.96 -22.49 -3.98
CA ARG A 116 -10.51 -21.59 -2.94
C ARG A 116 -9.42 -21.00 -2.05
N ARG A 117 -8.13 -21.22 -2.40
CA ARG A 117 -6.94 -20.79 -1.64
C ARG A 117 -6.21 -19.60 -2.29
N LEU A 118 -6.88 -18.87 -3.18
CA LEU A 118 -6.31 -17.74 -3.93
C LEU A 118 -6.27 -16.48 -3.05
N ILE A 119 -5.58 -16.56 -1.92
CA ILE A 119 -5.56 -15.51 -0.87
C ILE A 119 -4.15 -14.95 -0.74
N VAL A 120 -4.05 -13.62 -0.61
CA VAL A 120 -2.84 -12.89 -0.24
C VAL A 120 -3.12 -12.09 1.02
N SER A 121 -2.38 -12.33 2.09
CA SER A 121 -2.52 -11.65 3.38
C SER A 121 -1.39 -10.65 3.57
N ALA A 122 -1.74 -9.44 4.00
CA ALA A 122 -0.78 -8.46 4.53
C ALA A 122 -0.76 -8.45 6.06
N TRP A 123 -1.68 -9.14 6.70
CA TRP A 123 -1.78 -9.20 8.16
C TRP A 123 -0.91 -10.32 8.72
N ASN A 124 0.33 -9.98 9.09
CA ASN A 124 1.26 -10.88 9.74
C ASN A 124 1.35 -10.54 11.24
N PRO A 125 0.79 -11.37 12.14
CA PRO A 125 0.81 -11.08 13.58
C PRO A 125 2.21 -10.91 14.17
N LYS A 126 3.23 -11.54 13.59
CA LYS A 126 4.62 -11.42 14.02
C LYS A 126 5.20 -10.04 13.74
N ASP A 127 4.81 -9.42 12.61
CA ASP A 127 5.33 -8.12 12.17
C ASP A 127 4.48 -6.94 12.66
N ILE A 128 3.25 -7.16 13.13
CA ILE A 128 2.38 -6.10 13.63
C ILE A 128 3.06 -5.21 14.69
N PRO A 129 3.82 -5.74 15.68
CA PRO A 129 4.50 -4.89 16.67
C PRO A 129 5.52 -3.93 16.05
N VAL A 130 6.20 -4.34 14.96
CA VAL A 130 7.14 -3.50 14.21
C VAL A 130 6.36 -2.45 13.42
N MET A 131 5.31 -2.86 12.70
CA MET A 131 4.46 -1.97 11.92
C MET A 131 3.76 -0.90 12.77
N VAL A 132 3.36 -1.23 14.01
CA VAL A 132 2.79 -0.26 14.96
C VAL A 132 3.81 0.80 15.36
N LYS A 133 5.07 0.42 15.55
CA LYS A 133 6.15 1.38 15.88
C LYS A 133 6.41 2.36 14.73
N SER A 134 6.39 1.89 13.50
CA SER A 134 6.49 2.72 12.30
C SER A 134 5.17 3.41 11.90
N GLY A 135 4.10 3.18 12.68
CA GLY A 135 2.83 3.89 12.55
C GLY A 135 1.82 3.27 11.59
N LEU A 136 2.07 2.07 11.01
CA LEU A 136 1.22 1.61 9.91
C LEU A 136 0.94 0.10 9.84
N PRO A 137 0.19 -0.47 10.79
CA PRO A 137 -0.38 -1.81 10.58
C PRO A 137 -1.33 -1.80 9.37
N PRO A 138 -1.31 -2.84 8.51
CA PRO A 138 -2.01 -2.84 7.23
C PRO A 138 -3.52 -2.72 7.40
N CYS A 139 -4.12 -1.73 6.71
CA CYS A 139 -5.58 -1.58 6.63
C CYS A 139 -6.19 -2.57 5.63
N HIS A 140 -5.52 -2.79 4.49
CA HIS A 140 -5.85 -3.84 3.53
C HIS A 140 -5.34 -5.17 4.10
N SER A 141 -6.15 -5.85 4.90
CA SER A 141 -5.69 -7.00 5.67
C SER A 141 -5.42 -8.21 4.81
N LEU A 142 -6.29 -8.47 3.84
CA LEU A 142 -6.14 -9.54 2.85
C LEU A 142 -6.96 -9.24 1.61
N PHE A 143 -6.58 -9.85 0.50
CA PHE A 143 -7.45 -9.97 -0.66
C PHE A 143 -7.48 -11.41 -1.17
N GLN A 144 -8.56 -11.75 -1.87
CA GLN A 144 -8.79 -13.06 -2.45
C GLN A 144 -9.21 -12.91 -3.90
N PHE A 145 -8.62 -13.72 -4.77
CA PHE A 145 -9.11 -13.91 -6.12
C PHE A 145 -10.13 -15.03 -6.20
N TYR A 146 -11.02 -14.93 -7.17
CA TYR A 146 -12.02 -15.92 -7.48
C TYR A 146 -12.25 -15.98 -8.98
N VAL A 147 -12.27 -17.19 -9.53
CA VAL A 147 -12.50 -17.41 -10.97
C VAL A 147 -13.88 -18.04 -11.17
N THR A 148 -14.65 -17.46 -12.08
CA THR A 148 -15.92 -18.02 -12.54
C THR A 148 -16.16 -17.63 -13.99
N GLU A 149 -16.63 -18.57 -14.79
CA GLU A 149 -16.95 -18.35 -16.21
C GLU A 149 -15.82 -17.68 -17.00
N GLY A 150 -14.56 -18.08 -16.73
CA GLY A 150 -13.37 -17.51 -17.39
C GLY A 150 -13.01 -16.08 -16.94
N ARG A 151 -13.62 -15.58 -15.87
CA ARG A 151 -13.38 -14.23 -15.35
C ARG A 151 -12.77 -14.26 -13.95
N LEU A 152 -11.71 -13.45 -13.77
CA LEU A 152 -11.01 -13.26 -12.50
C LEU A 152 -11.64 -12.10 -11.73
N SER A 153 -12.23 -12.38 -10.59
CA SER A 153 -12.75 -11.40 -9.63
C SER A 153 -11.82 -11.26 -8.43
N CYS A 154 -11.82 -10.12 -7.76
CA CYS A 154 -11.03 -9.84 -6.58
C CYS A 154 -11.92 -9.31 -5.45
N GLN A 155 -11.77 -9.86 -4.25
CA GLN A 155 -12.37 -9.32 -3.03
C GLN A 155 -11.29 -8.80 -2.10
N LEU A 156 -11.39 -7.54 -1.67
CA LEU A 156 -10.55 -6.92 -0.64
C LEU A 156 -11.32 -6.89 0.69
N TYR A 157 -10.68 -7.39 1.76
CA TYR A 157 -11.09 -7.08 3.12
C TYR A 157 -10.20 -5.98 3.69
N GLN A 158 -10.80 -4.82 3.96
CA GLN A 158 -10.16 -3.66 4.57
C GLN A 158 -10.67 -3.48 5.99
N ARG A 159 -9.83 -3.73 7.01
CA ARG A 159 -10.22 -3.67 8.43
C ARG A 159 -10.63 -2.28 8.91
N SER A 160 -10.07 -1.22 8.31
CA SER A 160 -10.32 0.17 8.63
C SER A 160 -10.24 1.01 7.35
N ALA A 161 -11.27 1.79 7.07
CA ALA A 161 -11.43 2.48 5.80
C ALA A 161 -11.85 3.94 6.00
N ASP A 162 -10.99 4.87 5.55
CA ASP A 162 -11.40 6.26 5.33
C ASP A 162 -12.16 6.34 4.01
N VAL A 163 -13.47 6.52 4.09
CA VAL A 163 -14.35 6.45 2.92
C VAL A 163 -14.16 7.61 1.94
N PHE A 164 -13.58 8.71 2.37
CA PHE A 164 -13.36 9.87 1.51
C PHE A 164 -11.91 9.96 1.02
N LEU A 165 -10.94 9.80 1.90
CA LEU A 165 -9.52 9.95 1.54
C LEU A 165 -8.94 8.70 0.89
N GLY A 166 -9.13 7.52 1.51
CA GLY A 166 -8.46 6.28 1.14
C GLY A 166 -9.24 5.41 0.15
N VAL A 167 -10.51 5.12 0.43
CA VAL A 167 -11.33 4.15 -0.31
C VAL A 167 -11.32 4.36 -1.83
N PRO A 168 -11.47 5.59 -2.39
CA PRO A 168 -11.42 5.79 -3.83
C PRO A 168 -10.13 5.31 -4.50
N SER A 169 -8.99 5.53 -3.84
CA SER A 169 -7.68 5.07 -4.33
C SER A 169 -7.54 3.55 -4.15
N ASN A 170 -8.02 3.00 -3.03
CA ASN A 170 -7.98 1.57 -2.75
C ASN A 170 -8.79 0.76 -3.77
N ILE A 171 -10.01 1.20 -4.10
CA ILE A 171 -10.82 0.58 -5.17
C ILE A 171 -10.04 0.56 -6.48
N SER A 172 -9.44 1.70 -6.86
CA SER A 172 -8.68 1.80 -8.10
C SER A 172 -7.46 0.87 -8.11
N SER A 173 -6.70 0.79 -7.00
CA SER A 173 -5.54 -0.10 -6.88
C SER A 173 -5.91 -1.55 -7.11
N TYR A 174 -6.92 -2.08 -6.43
CA TYR A 174 -7.28 -3.49 -6.55
C TYR A 174 -8.01 -3.82 -7.84
N ALA A 175 -8.78 -2.89 -8.40
CA ALA A 175 -9.32 -3.03 -9.75
C ALA A 175 -8.19 -3.13 -10.79
N ILE A 176 -7.16 -2.29 -10.69
CA ILE A 176 -5.98 -2.34 -11.58
C ILE A 176 -5.20 -3.64 -11.34
N LEU A 177 -5.02 -4.08 -10.09
CA LEU A 177 -4.37 -5.36 -9.80
C LEU A 177 -5.10 -6.51 -10.51
N THR A 178 -6.43 -6.54 -10.44
CA THR A 178 -7.25 -7.54 -11.14
C THR A 178 -7.06 -7.47 -12.66
N LEU A 179 -7.06 -6.26 -13.23
CA LEU A 179 -6.79 -6.02 -14.67
C LEU A 179 -5.39 -6.42 -15.10
N LEU A 180 -4.40 -6.41 -14.20
CA LEU A 180 -3.04 -6.87 -14.49
C LEU A 180 -2.90 -8.40 -14.41
N VAL A 181 -3.54 -9.02 -13.40
CA VAL A 181 -3.42 -10.46 -13.16
C VAL A 181 -4.24 -11.27 -14.16
N ALA A 182 -5.45 -10.83 -14.50
CA ALA A 182 -6.37 -11.59 -15.36
C ALA A 182 -5.75 -11.93 -16.72
N PRO A 183 -5.21 -10.99 -17.53
CA PRO A 183 -4.56 -11.33 -18.80
C PRO A 183 -3.32 -12.21 -18.61
N GLY A 184 -2.54 -11.98 -17.53
CA GLY A 184 -1.36 -12.78 -17.20
C GLY A 184 -1.67 -14.25 -16.85
N THR A 185 -2.94 -14.55 -16.55
CA THR A 185 -3.44 -15.90 -16.24
C THR A 185 -4.37 -16.45 -17.33
N GLY A 186 -4.54 -15.74 -18.46
CA GLY A 186 -5.41 -16.16 -19.56
C GLY A 186 -6.90 -15.98 -19.30
N LEU A 187 -7.26 -15.10 -18.37
CA LEU A 187 -8.63 -14.83 -17.95
C LEU A 187 -9.06 -13.41 -18.32
N ASP A 188 -10.36 -13.18 -18.41
CA ASP A 188 -10.94 -11.84 -18.44
C ASP A 188 -11.08 -11.26 -17.03
N ALA A 189 -11.08 -9.93 -16.93
CA ALA A 189 -11.33 -9.28 -15.64
C ALA A 189 -12.81 -9.43 -15.25
N GLY A 190 -13.02 -9.81 -13.99
CA GLY A 190 -14.33 -9.93 -13.37
C GLY A 190 -14.66 -8.73 -12.47
N ASP A 191 -15.34 -9.00 -11.38
CA ASP A 191 -15.80 -8.00 -10.43
C ASP A 191 -14.75 -7.70 -9.36
N PHE A 192 -14.77 -6.46 -8.86
CA PHE A 192 -14.07 -6.09 -7.63
C PHE A 192 -15.09 -5.89 -6.50
N VAL A 193 -14.91 -6.63 -5.42
CA VAL A 193 -15.74 -6.58 -4.21
C VAL A 193 -14.92 -5.97 -3.07
N HIS A 194 -15.46 -4.97 -2.39
CA HIS A 194 -14.79 -4.29 -1.29
C HIS A 194 -15.57 -4.45 0.01
N THR A 195 -14.98 -5.13 0.98
CA THR A 195 -15.56 -5.36 2.30
C THR A 195 -14.83 -4.54 3.35
N PHE A 196 -15.58 -3.78 4.15
CA PHE A 196 -15.05 -2.98 5.25
C PHE A 196 -15.32 -3.66 6.59
N GLY A 197 -14.29 -3.77 7.42
CA GLY A 197 -14.44 -4.14 8.83
C GLY A 197 -14.99 -2.96 9.64
N SER A 198 -14.42 -1.77 9.44
CA SER A 198 -14.97 -0.50 9.90
C SER A 198 -14.75 0.59 8.86
N SER A 199 -15.65 1.57 8.81
CA SER A 199 -15.54 2.71 7.91
C SER A 199 -15.82 4.01 8.66
N HIS A 200 -15.05 5.05 8.33
CA HIS A 200 -15.16 6.37 8.93
C HIS A 200 -14.79 7.44 7.92
N PRO A 201 -15.38 8.64 7.97
CA PRO A 201 -14.82 9.81 7.32
C PRO A 201 -13.68 10.35 8.21
N SER A 202 -12.55 10.72 7.63
CA SER A 202 -11.52 11.46 8.37
C SER A 202 -12.04 12.84 8.78
N CYS A 203 -11.69 13.29 9.99
CA CYS A 203 -12.00 14.67 10.41
C CYS A 203 -11.39 15.73 9.49
N LEU A 204 -10.34 15.39 8.74
CA LEU A 204 -9.74 16.23 7.71
C LEU A 204 -10.54 16.29 6.40
N SER A 205 -11.57 15.44 6.26
CA SER A 205 -12.43 15.41 5.05
C SER A 205 -13.45 16.54 5.02
N PHE A 206 -13.62 17.28 6.10
CA PHE A 206 -14.59 18.35 6.27
C PHE A 206 -13.94 19.76 6.35
N LEU A 207 -12.61 19.85 6.22
CA LEU A 207 -11.85 21.10 6.13
C LEU A 207 -11.32 21.30 4.70
#